data_01c7bc811df5e30d229dcb520b2ad140
#
_entry.id   01c7bc811df5e30d229dcb520b2ad140
#
_cell.length_a   1.000
_cell.length_b   1.000
_cell.length_c   1.000
_cell.angle_alpha   90.00
_cell.angle_beta   90.00
_cell.angle_gamma   90.00
#
_symmetry.space_group_name_H-M   'P 1'
#
loop_
_entity.id
_entity.type
_entity.pdbx_description
1 polymer ?
#
loop_
_entity_poly.entity_id
_entity_poly.type
_entity_poly.pdbx_seq_one_letter_code
_entity_poly.pdbx_strand_id
1 'polypeptide(L)'
;MRRGFSYGPPLAGSVDDGRDRGLVGIFACARINEQLYTIIRWMQETGFSDRFYDVKQGWRRQDSMFGLRDKPKAFASAHIPLTDGTALDLPLRDFIRYKGLSLFFAPSLASLKILAGGSPDPA
;
A
#
# COMPACT_ATOMS: atom_id res chain seq x y z
N MET A 1 -8.90 10.95 -4.67
CA MET A 1 -8.04 11.88 -3.86
C MET A 1 -7.25 11.06 -2.88
N ARG A 2 -5.98 11.42 -2.66
CA ARG A 2 -5.12 10.78 -1.66
C ARG A 2 -4.39 11.84 -0.84
N ARG A 3 -4.28 11.62 0.45
CA ARG A 3 -3.51 12.44 1.37
C ARG A 3 -2.74 11.52 2.32
N GLY A 4 -1.54 11.92 2.68
CA GLY A 4 -0.72 11.23 3.67
C GLY A 4 -0.10 12.24 4.60
N PHE A 5 0.09 11.85 5.85
CA PHE A 5 0.80 12.64 6.84
C PHE A 5 1.61 11.72 7.75
N SER A 6 2.74 12.20 8.19
CA SER A 6 3.59 11.50 9.15
C SER A 6 3.13 11.76 10.58
N TYR A 7 3.37 10.81 11.46
CA TYR A 7 3.20 10.97 12.90
C TYR A 7 4.47 10.54 13.65
N GLY A 8 4.57 10.96 14.88
CA GLY A 8 5.73 10.72 15.74
C GLY A 8 6.85 11.74 15.57
N PRO A 9 7.85 11.72 16.44
CA PRO A 9 8.96 12.67 16.39
C PRO A 9 9.88 12.39 15.20
N PRO A 10 10.52 13.40 14.62
CA PRO A 10 11.53 13.18 13.58
C PRO A 10 12.71 12.36 14.13
N LEU A 11 13.33 11.57 13.26
CA LEU A 11 14.55 10.83 13.59
C LEU A 11 15.73 11.83 13.61
N ALA A 12 16.44 11.92 14.72
CA ALA A 12 17.56 12.85 14.89
C ALA A 12 18.89 12.36 14.28
N GLY A 13 18.94 11.16 13.76
CA GLY A 13 20.14 10.53 13.18
C GLY A 13 19.80 9.45 12.17
N SER A 14 20.75 8.57 11.89
CA SER A 14 20.59 7.46 10.96
C SER A 14 20.24 6.12 11.62
N VAL A 15 20.25 6.08 12.96
CA VAL A 15 19.99 4.86 13.73
C VAL A 15 18.62 4.93 14.35
N ASP A 16 17.87 3.83 14.30
CA ASP A 16 16.55 3.73 14.91
C ASP A 16 16.66 3.93 16.43
N ASP A 17 15.89 4.88 16.94
CA ASP A 17 15.80 5.22 18.36
C ASP A 17 14.65 4.49 19.08
N GLY A 18 13.96 3.55 18.41
CA GLY A 18 12.86 2.76 18.94
C GLY A 18 11.55 3.53 19.19
N ARG A 19 11.48 4.81 18.80
CA ARG A 19 10.25 5.61 18.98
C ARG A 19 9.22 5.28 17.91
N ASP A 20 7.94 5.27 18.31
CA ASP A 20 6.84 5.04 17.37
C ASP A 20 6.66 6.23 16.42
N ARG A 21 6.80 5.95 15.14
CA ARG A 21 6.60 6.90 14.05
C ARG A 21 6.09 6.18 12.81
N GLY A 22 5.45 6.91 11.94
CA GLY A 22 4.94 6.32 10.72
C GLY A 22 4.19 7.30 9.82
N LEU A 23 3.42 6.71 8.91
CA LEU A 23 2.58 7.40 7.96
C LEU A 23 1.13 6.96 8.12
N VAL A 24 0.21 7.91 8.07
CA VAL A 24 -1.21 7.65 7.91
C VAL A 24 -1.64 8.11 6.54
N GLY A 25 -2.28 7.23 5.77
CA GLY A 25 -2.81 7.55 4.44
C GLY A 25 -4.34 7.62 4.47
N ILE A 26 -4.90 8.65 3.86
CA ILE A 26 -6.34 8.78 3.61
C ILE A 26 -6.56 8.72 2.11
N PHE A 27 -7.40 7.78 1.68
CA PHE A 27 -7.69 7.53 0.27
C PHE A 27 -9.19 7.61 0.04
N ALA A 28 -9.64 8.49 -0.84
CA ALA A 28 -11.03 8.52 -1.29
C ALA A 28 -11.14 7.73 -2.60
N CYS A 29 -11.96 6.69 -2.57
CA CYS A 29 -12.22 5.79 -3.69
C CYS A 29 -13.71 5.79 -4.00
N ALA A 30 -14.06 5.84 -5.28
CA ALA A 30 -15.45 5.73 -5.72
C ALA A 30 -15.97 4.28 -5.64
N ARG A 31 -15.08 3.31 -5.87
CA ARG A 31 -15.41 1.89 -5.87
C ARG A 31 -14.32 1.09 -5.16
N ILE A 32 -14.67 0.50 -4.04
CA ILE A 32 -13.73 -0.25 -3.19
C ILE A 32 -13.15 -1.45 -3.95
N ASN A 33 -13.99 -2.23 -4.61
CA ASN A 33 -13.56 -3.46 -5.28
C ASN A 33 -12.58 -3.19 -6.43
N GLU A 34 -12.87 -2.19 -7.24
CA GLU A 34 -12.07 -1.90 -8.43
C GLU A 34 -10.79 -1.10 -8.13
N GLN A 35 -10.82 -0.28 -7.10
CA GLN A 35 -9.72 0.62 -6.79
C GLN A 35 -8.88 0.13 -5.61
N LEU A 36 -9.49 -0.12 -4.45
CA LEU A 36 -8.73 -0.49 -3.26
C LEU A 36 -8.28 -1.94 -3.29
N TYR A 37 -9.20 -2.89 -3.47
CA TYR A 37 -8.85 -4.30 -3.43
C TYR A 37 -7.96 -4.72 -4.58
N THR A 38 -8.12 -4.13 -5.76
CA THR A 38 -7.24 -4.38 -6.89
C THR A 38 -5.80 -3.96 -6.58
N ILE A 39 -5.61 -2.77 -6.02
CA ILE A 39 -4.28 -2.27 -5.66
C ILE A 39 -3.66 -3.11 -4.54
N ILE A 40 -4.41 -3.42 -3.48
CA ILE A 40 -3.92 -4.26 -2.38
C ILE A 40 -3.52 -5.64 -2.88
N ARG A 41 -4.34 -6.24 -3.75
CA ARG A 41 -4.04 -7.54 -4.34
C ARG A 41 -2.78 -7.51 -5.17
N TRP A 42 -2.55 -6.46 -5.96
CA TRP A 42 -1.32 -6.31 -6.73
C TRP A 42 -0.09 -6.19 -5.84
N MET A 43 -0.19 -5.49 -4.72
CA MET A 43 0.91 -5.36 -3.77
C MET A 43 1.24 -6.67 -3.06
N GLN A 44 0.25 -7.53 -2.86
CA GLN A 44 0.39 -8.79 -2.12
C GLN A 44 0.63 -10.01 -3.03
N GLU A 45 0.19 -9.96 -4.29
CA GLU A 45 0.24 -11.07 -5.23
C GLU A 45 0.66 -10.56 -6.60
N THR A 46 1.90 -10.11 -6.73
CA THR A 46 2.36 -9.51 -7.98
C THR A 46 2.60 -10.51 -9.09
N GLY A 47 1.53 -11.05 -9.66
CA GLY A 47 1.61 -11.69 -10.98
C GLY A 47 1.98 -10.71 -12.12
N PHE A 48 1.95 -9.40 -11.87
CA PHE A 48 2.39 -8.39 -12.83
C PHE A 48 3.91 -8.35 -12.99
N SER A 49 4.65 -8.54 -11.90
CA SER A 49 6.12 -8.59 -11.91
C SER A 49 6.65 -9.83 -12.63
N ASP A 50 5.91 -10.92 -12.60
CA ASP A 50 6.34 -12.20 -13.20
C ASP A 50 6.50 -12.11 -14.73
N ARG A 51 5.87 -11.12 -15.36
CA ARG A 51 6.03 -10.85 -16.80
C ARG A 51 7.36 -10.16 -17.14
N PHE A 52 7.96 -9.50 -16.19
CA PHE A 52 9.17 -8.71 -16.39
C PHE A 52 10.40 -9.33 -15.74
N TYR A 53 10.21 -10.31 -14.87
CA TYR A 53 11.28 -10.92 -14.10
C TYR A 53 11.09 -12.42 -14.03
N ASP A 54 12.16 -13.15 -14.22
CA ASP A 54 12.18 -14.61 -14.05
C ASP A 54 12.11 -14.93 -12.55
N VAL A 55 10.91 -15.29 -12.10
CA VAL A 55 10.65 -15.66 -10.71
C VAL A 55 10.53 -17.16 -10.60
N LYS A 56 11.28 -17.77 -9.68
CA LYS A 56 11.19 -19.21 -9.40
C LYS A 56 9.75 -19.63 -9.18
N GLN A 57 9.33 -20.74 -9.80
CA GLN A 57 7.98 -21.27 -9.67
C GLN A 57 7.57 -21.41 -8.20
N GLY A 58 6.41 -20.87 -7.85
CA GLY A 58 5.86 -20.88 -6.49
C GLY A 58 6.42 -19.81 -5.55
N TRP A 59 7.35 -18.97 -5.99
CA TRP A 59 7.78 -17.79 -5.25
C TRP A 59 6.83 -16.62 -5.56
N ARG A 60 6.59 -15.79 -4.54
CA ARG A 60 5.69 -14.64 -4.64
C ARG A 60 6.48 -13.38 -4.35
N ARG A 61 6.78 -12.63 -5.40
CA ARG A 61 7.35 -11.30 -5.24
C ARG A 61 6.27 -10.37 -4.70
N GLN A 62 6.63 -9.54 -3.74
CA GLN A 62 5.71 -8.61 -3.10
C GLN A 62 6.30 -7.21 -3.09
N ASP A 63 5.43 -6.23 -2.90
CA ASP A 63 5.84 -4.86 -2.65
C ASP A 63 6.67 -4.77 -1.36
N SER A 64 7.75 -3.98 -1.39
CA SER A 64 8.67 -3.86 -0.27
C SER A 64 8.08 -3.13 0.94
N MET A 65 7.00 -2.37 0.73
CA MET A 65 6.36 -1.56 1.76
C MET A 65 5.05 -2.18 2.28
N PHE A 66 4.25 -2.79 1.40
CA PHE A 66 2.91 -3.28 1.72
C PHE A 66 2.74 -4.79 1.55
N GLY A 67 3.78 -5.50 1.14
CA GLY A 67 3.72 -6.95 0.97
C GLY A 67 3.53 -7.70 2.29
N LEU A 68 2.73 -8.78 2.26
CA LEU A 68 2.59 -9.71 3.37
C LEU A 68 3.66 -10.80 3.26
N ARG A 69 4.77 -10.61 3.95
CA ARG A 69 5.91 -11.54 3.90
C ARG A 69 5.83 -12.71 4.87
N ASP A 70 4.76 -12.80 5.62
CA ASP A 70 4.40 -13.95 6.44
C ASP A 70 3.98 -15.18 5.61
N LYS A 71 3.67 -14.99 4.33
CA LYS A 71 3.33 -16.10 3.44
C LYS A 71 4.59 -16.87 3.02
N PRO A 72 4.50 -18.21 2.93
CA PRO A 72 5.60 -19.03 2.44
C PRO A 72 6.09 -18.55 1.06
N LYS A 73 7.40 -18.45 0.90
CA LYS A 73 8.07 -18.01 -0.34
C LYS A 73 7.76 -16.58 -0.79
N ALA A 74 7.21 -15.74 0.12
CA ALA A 74 7.05 -14.32 -0.15
C ALA A 74 8.41 -13.60 -0.02
N PHE A 75 8.72 -12.72 -0.95
CA PHE A 75 9.95 -11.93 -0.93
C PHE A 75 9.74 -10.60 -1.65
N ALA A 76 10.59 -9.63 -1.37
CA ALA A 76 10.73 -8.43 -2.17
C ALA A 76 12.18 -8.29 -2.63
N SER A 77 12.36 -7.84 -3.85
CA SER A 77 13.69 -7.55 -4.40
C SER A 77 13.61 -6.36 -5.35
N ALA A 78 14.69 -5.60 -5.43
CA ALA A 78 14.91 -4.63 -6.48
C ALA A 78 15.75 -5.29 -7.57
N HIS A 79 15.26 -5.25 -8.81
CA HIS A 79 15.97 -5.73 -9.99
C HIS A 79 16.53 -4.52 -10.74
N ILE A 80 17.82 -4.37 -10.76
CA ILE A 80 18.51 -3.24 -11.37
C ILE A 80 19.26 -3.72 -12.61
N PRO A 81 18.79 -3.37 -13.83
CA PRO A 81 19.52 -3.71 -15.03
C PRO A 81 20.83 -2.92 -15.09
N LEU A 82 21.92 -3.59 -15.43
CA LEU A 82 23.24 -3.00 -15.59
C LEU A 82 23.54 -2.73 -17.06
N THR A 83 24.49 -1.86 -17.33
CA THR A 83 24.87 -1.43 -18.67
C THR A 83 25.54 -2.54 -19.50
N ASP A 84 26.07 -3.58 -18.86
CA ASP A 84 26.66 -4.75 -19.48
C ASP A 84 25.64 -5.84 -19.88
N GLY A 85 24.34 -5.56 -19.71
CA GLY A 85 23.26 -6.50 -20.01
C GLY A 85 22.97 -7.50 -18.89
N THR A 86 23.71 -7.44 -17.79
CA THR A 86 23.41 -8.23 -16.59
C THR A 86 22.41 -7.50 -15.70
N ALA A 87 21.99 -8.12 -14.60
CA ALA A 87 21.11 -7.49 -13.63
C ALA A 87 21.58 -7.80 -12.20
N LEU A 88 21.41 -6.82 -11.33
CA LEU A 88 21.67 -6.94 -9.91
C LEU A 88 20.34 -7.12 -9.17
N ASP A 89 20.14 -8.24 -8.53
CA ASP A 89 19.00 -8.51 -7.66
C ASP A 89 19.36 -8.26 -6.19
N LEU A 90 18.75 -7.25 -5.60
CA LEU A 90 18.94 -6.89 -4.22
C LEU A 90 17.73 -7.33 -3.39
N PRO A 91 17.89 -8.21 -2.39
CA PRO A 91 16.82 -8.53 -1.47
C PRO A 91 16.47 -7.30 -0.63
N LEU A 92 15.19 -6.96 -0.59
CA LEU A 92 14.68 -5.84 0.20
C LEU A 92 14.15 -6.36 1.53
N ARG A 93 14.52 -5.67 2.61
CA ARG A 93 13.98 -5.92 3.95
C ARG A 93 12.62 -5.25 4.11
N ASP A 94 11.92 -5.60 5.17
CA ASP A 94 10.71 -4.89 5.58
C ASP A 94 11.08 -3.53 6.14
N PHE A 95 10.74 -2.48 5.41
CA PHE A 95 10.98 -1.09 5.83
C PHE A 95 9.83 -0.53 6.65
N ILE A 96 8.63 -1.11 6.52
CA ILE A 96 7.42 -0.64 7.16
C ILE A 96 6.67 -1.81 7.78
N ARG A 97 6.18 -1.58 8.98
CA ARG A 97 5.21 -2.47 9.61
C ARG A 97 3.81 -1.92 9.38
N TYR A 98 3.01 -2.64 8.61
CA TYR A 98 1.61 -2.31 8.41
C TYR A 98 0.82 -2.51 9.69
N LYS A 99 0.15 -1.46 10.18
CA LYS A 99 -0.61 -1.50 11.45
C LYS A 99 -2.10 -1.72 11.27
N GLY A 100 -2.66 -1.35 10.13
CA GLY A 100 -4.08 -1.57 9.88
C GLY A 100 -4.66 -0.70 8.77
N LEU A 101 -5.91 -1.00 8.44
CA LEU A 101 -6.75 -0.28 7.50
C LEU A 101 -8.17 -0.20 8.09
N SER A 102 -8.78 0.96 7.96
CA SER A 102 -10.20 1.15 8.26
C SER A 102 -10.91 1.71 7.03
N LEU A 103 -12.12 1.23 6.78
CA LEU A 103 -12.95 1.69 5.68
C LEU A 103 -14.10 2.52 6.24
N PHE A 104 -14.32 3.66 5.65
CA PHE A 104 -15.39 4.57 6.01
C PHE A 104 -16.23 4.89 4.78
N PHE A 105 -17.53 4.96 4.98
CA PHE A 105 -18.43 5.50 3.97
C PHE A 105 -18.46 7.03 4.10
N ALA A 106 -18.23 7.73 2.98
CA ALA A 106 -18.37 9.18 2.89
C ALA A 106 -19.68 9.49 2.16
N PRO A 107 -20.77 9.86 2.85
CA PRO A 107 -22.03 10.17 2.23
C PRO A 107 -21.96 11.49 1.44
N SER A 108 -22.80 11.63 0.42
CA SER A 108 -22.96 12.91 -0.29
C SER A 108 -23.60 13.98 0.63
N LEU A 109 -23.49 15.24 0.26
CA LEU A 109 -24.15 16.32 1.00
C LEU A 109 -25.67 16.13 1.08
N ALA A 110 -26.30 15.65 -0.01
CA ALA A 110 -27.71 15.32 -0.01
C ALA A 110 -28.05 14.20 0.99
N SER A 111 -27.23 13.15 1.04
CA SER A 111 -27.39 12.08 2.02
C SER A 111 -27.19 12.58 3.47
N LEU A 112 -26.24 13.49 3.70
CA LEU A 112 -26.04 14.09 5.01
C LEU A 112 -27.23 14.94 5.45
N LYS A 113 -27.86 15.70 4.55
CA LYS A 113 -29.09 16.46 4.82
C LYS A 113 -30.22 15.53 5.24
N ILE A 114 -30.44 14.42 4.52
CA ILE A 114 -31.45 13.41 4.88
C ILE A 114 -31.17 12.80 6.25
N LEU A 115 -29.92 12.40 6.52
CA LEU A 115 -29.53 11.85 7.82
C LEU A 115 -29.71 12.84 8.97
N ALA A 116 -29.59 14.13 8.71
CA ALA A 116 -29.87 15.21 9.68
C ALA A 116 -31.35 15.54 9.82
N GLY A 117 -32.28 14.78 9.22
CA GLY A 117 -33.72 15.02 9.29
C GLY A 117 -34.24 16.05 8.29
N GLY A 118 -33.43 16.44 7.30
CA GLY A 118 -33.84 17.35 6.24
C GLY A 118 -34.53 16.63 5.08
N SER A 119 -35.33 17.35 4.31
CA SER A 119 -35.87 16.84 3.04
C SER A 119 -34.77 16.83 1.96
N PRO A 120 -34.78 15.87 1.02
CA PRO A 120 -33.96 15.95 -0.16
C PRO A 120 -34.28 17.20 -0.96
N ASP A 121 -33.25 17.84 -1.54
CA ASP A 121 -33.48 18.97 -2.42
C ASP A 121 -34.35 18.52 -3.62
N PRO A 122 -35.36 19.27 -4.00
CA PRO A 122 -36.15 18.96 -5.23
C PRO A 122 -35.17 18.95 -6.42
N ALA A 123 -35.36 17.96 -7.31
CA ALA A 123 -34.57 17.78 -8.52
C ALA A 123 -34.81 18.90 -9.53
#